data_69f65041ce711843c92a60fef50c621e
#
_entry.id   69f65041ce711843c92a60fef50c621e
#
_cell.length_a   1.000
_cell.length_b   1.000
_cell.length_c   1.000
_cell.angle_alpha   90.00
_cell.angle_beta   90.00
_cell.angle_gamma   90.00
#
_symmetry.space_group_name_H-M   'P 1'
#
loop_
_entity.id
_entity.type
_entity.pdbx_description
1 polymer ?
#
loop_
_entity_poly.entity_id
_entity_poly.type
_entity_poly.pdbx_seq_one_letter_code
_entity_poly.pdbx_strand_id
1 'polypeptide(L)'
;ALKLITEKNALPFITGTICAHRCQGKCSRNFYEESVHIRETKLLAAEKGYNTLMASLRMPEPVEDKKVAIVGGGPTGIAAAYFLGREGVPTTIFERERKLGGVPRYVIPAFRISDEAIDKDIALMERYGVEVKLGKPAPSVEQLKKMGYTHILMATGAWKPGKLDIEGNVQGVIEWMKRMKKQVKPCLSGNIVVVGAGNTAMDAARVAKRMGAHATILYRRTKKFMPADEHELQ
;
A
#
# COMPACT_ATOMS: atom_id res chain seq x y z
N ALA A 1 7.88 20.97 -7.16
CA ALA A 1 7.43 19.70 -7.76
C ALA A 1 6.57 18.90 -6.76
N LEU A 2 7.10 18.52 -5.57
CA LEU A 2 6.36 17.65 -4.64
C LEU A 2 5.02 18.26 -4.19
N LYS A 3 4.96 19.55 -3.87
CA LYS A 3 3.71 20.25 -3.51
C LYS A 3 2.61 20.05 -4.56
N LEU A 4 2.96 20.18 -5.84
CA LEU A 4 2.03 19.96 -6.95
C LEU A 4 1.58 18.48 -7.05
N ILE A 5 2.51 17.55 -6.84
CA ILE A 5 2.19 16.11 -6.81
C ILE A 5 1.19 15.81 -5.69
N THR A 6 1.42 16.33 -4.48
CA THR A 6 0.58 16.06 -3.31
C THR A 6 -0.80 16.71 -3.36
N GLU A 7 -1.05 17.62 -4.29
CA GLU A 7 -2.42 18.12 -4.57
C GLU A 7 -3.38 17.00 -5.01
N LYS A 8 -2.86 15.96 -5.68
CA LYS A 8 -3.66 14.85 -6.23
C LYS A 8 -3.17 13.46 -5.79
N ASN A 9 -2.02 13.37 -5.15
CA ASN A 9 -1.43 12.11 -4.72
C ASN A 9 -0.94 12.22 -3.27
N ALA A 10 -1.76 11.74 -2.35
CA ALA A 10 -1.48 11.76 -0.90
C ALA A 10 -0.32 10.82 -0.49
N LEU A 11 0.09 9.89 -1.34
CA LEU A 11 1.04 8.82 -1.04
C LEU A 11 2.22 8.83 -2.04
N PRO A 12 3.00 9.92 -2.12
CA PRO A 12 4.05 10.06 -3.13
C PRO A 12 5.18 9.03 -3.01
N PHE A 13 5.54 8.60 -1.80
CA PHE A 13 6.56 7.57 -1.58
C PHE A 13 6.05 6.17 -1.92
N ILE A 14 4.89 5.76 -1.40
CA ILE A 14 4.29 4.46 -1.72
C ILE A 14 4.08 4.33 -3.22
N THR A 15 3.44 5.30 -3.86
CA THR A 15 3.16 5.25 -5.29
C THR A 15 4.40 5.52 -6.15
N GLY A 16 5.40 6.20 -5.63
CA GLY A 16 6.70 6.36 -6.29
C GLY A 16 7.51 5.07 -6.32
N THR A 17 7.31 4.21 -5.31
CA THR A 17 8.09 2.97 -5.14
C THR A 17 7.41 1.76 -5.80
N ILE A 18 6.11 1.53 -5.57
CA ILE A 18 5.43 0.28 -5.95
C ILE A 18 4.31 0.43 -6.98
N CYS A 19 4.12 1.61 -7.56
CA CYS A 19 3.15 1.78 -8.65
C CYS A 19 3.55 0.92 -9.86
N ALA A 20 2.58 0.21 -10.43
CA ALA A 20 2.77 -0.60 -11.64
C ALA A 20 3.00 0.23 -12.92
N HIS A 21 3.18 1.52 -12.82
CA HIS A 21 3.51 2.52 -13.86
C HIS A 21 2.93 2.26 -15.26
N ARG A 22 1.71 1.79 -15.34
CA ARG A 22 1.03 1.51 -16.63
C ARG A 22 0.96 2.70 -17.57
N CYS A 23 1.04 3.93 -17.04
CA CYS A 23 1.18 5.16 -17.82
C CYS A 23 2.47 5.19 -18.66
N GLN A 24 3.58 4.64 -18.17
CA GLN A 24 4.83 4.53 -18.92
C GLN A 24 4.68 3.58 -20.12
N GLY A 25 4.02 2.43 -19.93
CA GLY A 25 3.73 1.50 -21.04
C GLY A 25 2.76 2.04 -22.11
N LYS A 26 2.04 3.13 -21.81
CA LYS A 26 1.13 3.82 -22.76
C LYS A 26 1.64 5.20 -23.17
N CYS A 27 2.88 5.53 -22.82
CA CYS A 27 3.49 6.80 -23.19
C CYS A 27 3.70 6.87 -24.71
N SER A 28 3.29 7.99 -25.33
CA SER A 28 3.47 8.19 -26.76
C SER A 28 4.95 8.24 -27.18
N ARG A 29 5.86 8.57 -26.26
CA ARG A 29 7.31 8.51 -26.55
C ARG A 29 7.80 7.11 -26.92
N ASN A 30 7.11 6.05 -26.47
CA ASN A 30 7.45 4.67 -26.86
C ASN A 30 7.43 4.42 -28.38
N PHE A 31 6.87 5.33 -29.19
CA PHE A 31 6.94 5.25 -30.64
C PHE A 31 8.29 5.66 -31.22
N TYR A 32 9.11 6.39 -30.45
CA TYR A 32 10.36 7.00 -30.92
C TYR A 32 11.56 6.66 -30.02
N GLU A 33 11.33 6.52 -28.72
CA GLU A 33 12.37 6.36 -27.72
C GLU A 33 11.78 5.74 -26.44
N GLU A 34 12.51 5.77 -25.34
CA GLU A 34 12.01 5.31 -24.03
C GLU A 34 10.90 6.23 -23.49
N SER A 35 9.96 5.63 -22.76
CA SER A 35 8.90 6.36 -22.07
C SER A 35 9.46 7.37 -21.05
N VAL A 36 8.67 8.38 -20.73
CA VAL A 36 8.98 9.23 -19.58
C VAL A 36 8.98 8.40 -18.29
N HIS A 37 10.06 8.45 -17.52
CA HIS A 37 10.19 7.75 -16.23
C HIS A 37 9.34 8.42 -15.14
N ILE A 38 8.00 8.35 -15.28
CA ILE A 38 7.05 9.09 -14.44
C ILE A 38 7.13 8.66 -12.98
N ARG A 39 7.22 7.34 -12.72
CA ARG A 39 7.29 6.80 -11.35
C ARG A 39 8.56 7.24 -10.66
N GLU A 40 9.69 7.08 -11.30
CA GLU A 40 11.02 7.40 -10.80
C GLU A 40 11.17 8.91 -10.55
N THR A 41 10.70 9.73 -11.50
CA THR A 41 10.70 11.20 -11.37
C THR A 41 9.83 11.65 -10.20
N LYS A 42 8.67 11.03 -10.01
CA LYS A 42 7.79 11.30 -8.87
C LYS A 42 8.45 10.93 -7.55
N LEU A 43 9.12 9.78 -7.47
CA LEU A 43 9.86 9.36 -6.27
C LEU A 43 11.00 10.34 -5.96
N LEU A 44 11.80 10.70 -6.98
CA LEU A 44 12.88 11.69 -6.82
C LEU A 44 12.35 13.04 -6.31
N ALA A 45 11.20 13.49 -6.84
CA ALA A 45 10.57 14.72 -6.37
C ALA A 45 10.11 14.61 -4.90
N ALA A 46 9.61 13.40 -4.50
CA ALA A 46 9.24 13.14 -3.10
C ALA A 46 10.47 13.18 -2.19
N GLU A 47 11.54 12.47 -2.54
CA GLU A 47 12.78 12.43 -1.75
C GLU A 47 13.43 13.81 -1.58
N LYS A 48 13.57 14.56 -2.67
CA LYS A 48 14.21 15.88 -2.65
C LYS A 48 13.33 16.96 -2.03
N GLY A 49 12.01 16.86 -2.17
CA GLY A 49 11.08 17.89 -1.73
C GLY A 49 10.47 17.67 -0.34
N TYR A 50 10.69 16.50 0.28
CA TYR A 50 9.99 16.09 1.50
C TYR A 50 10.13 17.10 2.65
N ASN A 51 11.36 17.42 3.05
CA ASN A 51 11.60 18.32 4.18
C ASN A 51 11.04 19.72 3.94
N THR A 52 11.17 20.26 2.73
CA THR A 52 10.61 21.55 2.35
C THR A 52 9.09 21.53 2.41
N LEU A 53 8.46 20.46 1.90
CA LEU A 53 7.01 20.31 1.97
C LEU A 53 6.56 20.23 3.43
N MET A 54 7.14 19.34 4.24
CA MET A 54 6.79 19.17 5.66
C MET A 54 6.88 20.47 6.45
N ALA A 55 7.91 21.28 6.21
CA ALA A 55 8.05 22.59 6.84
C ALA A 55 6.98 23.61 6.40
N SER A 56 6.43 23.46 5.20
CA SER A 56 5.42 24.36 4.63
C SER A 56 3.98 24.01 4.98
N LEU A 57 3.71 22.75 5.38
CA LEU A 57 2.37 22.31 5.74
C LEU A 57 1.89 23.02 7.01
N ARG A 58 0.64 23.46 6.98
CA ARG A 58 -0.04 24.09 8.12
C ARG A 58 -1.33 23.34 8.39
N MET A 59 -1.69 23.22 9.66
CA MET A 59 -2.99 22.69 10.06
C MET A 59 -4.06 23.72 9.64
N PRO A 60 -5.06 23.30 8.88
CA PRO A 60 -6.18 24.17 8.51
C PRO A 60 -7.11 24.40 9.70
N GLU A 61 -7.94 25.44 9.62
CA GLU A 61 -9.02 25.64 10.56
C GLU A 61 -10.03 24.48 10.48
N PRO A 62 -10.50 23.97 11.63
CA PRO A 62 -11.46 22.88 11.65
C PRO A 62 -12.78 23.27 10.99
N VAL A 63 -13.29 22.40 10.14
CA VAL A 63 -14.65 22.51 9.58
C VAL A 63 -15.66 22.08 10.64
N GLU A 64 -16.59 22.96 10.96
CA GLU A 64 -17.72 22.65 11.86
C GLU A 64 -18.71 21.68 11.20
N ASP A 65 -19.53 21.02 12.02
CA ASP A 65 -20.63 20.11 11.62
C ASP A 65 -20.22 18.86 10.80
N LYS A 66 -18.94 18.60 10.64
CA LYS A 66 -18.42 17.41 9.96
C LYS A 66 -17.39 16.70 10.83
N LYS A 67 -17.59 15.39 11.02
CA LYS A 67 -16.62 14.52 11.68
C LYS A 67 -16.62 13.16 10.98
N VAL A 68 -15.46 12.76 10.50
CA VAL A 68 -15.31 11.56 9.65
C VAL A 68 -14.60 10.45 10.40
N ALA A 69 -15.19 9.25 10.42
CA ALA A 69 -14.53 8.02 10.82
C ALA A 69 -14.08 7.25 9.58
N ILE A 70 -12.82 6.86 9.54
CA ILE A 70 -12.26 6.00 8.50
C ILE A 70 -11.95 4.64 9.12
N VAL A 71 -12.59 3.58 8.61
CA VAL A 71 -12.38 2.20 9.06
C VAL A 71 -11.35 1.53 8.16
N GLY A 72 -10.11 1.43 8.65
CA GLY A 72 -8.97 0.86 7.95
C GLY A 72 -7.89 1.89 7.61
N GLY A 73 -6.67 1.62 8.07
CA GLY A 73 -5.48 2.45 7.91
C GLY A 73 -4.54 1.99 6.80
N GLY A 74 -5.07 1.40 5.73
CA GLY A 74 -4.34 1.10 4.51
C GLY A 74 -4.22 2.33 3.58
N PRO A 75 -3.66 2.17 2.37
CA PRO A 75 -3.46 3.29 1.44
C PRO A 75 -4.70 4.14 1.19
N THR A 76 -5.86 3.49 1.04
CA THR A 76 -7.15 4.19 0.84
C THR A 76 -7.52 5.06 2.05
N GLY A 77 -7.39 4.50 3.26
CA GLY A 77 -7.71 5.24 4.48
C GLY A 77 -6.75 6.40 4.74
N ILE A 78 -5.45 6.19 4.55
CA ILE A 78 -4.42 7.23 4.70
C ILE A 78 -4.64 8.36 3.68
N ALA A 79 -4.90 8.01 2.41
CA ALA A 79 -5.14 9.00 1.37
C ALA A 79 -6.43 9.81 1.63
N ALA A 80 -7.51 9.15 2.04
CA ALA A 80 -8.74 9.84 2.40
C ALA A 80 -8.53 10.78 3.59
N ALA A 81 -7.84 10.32 4.63
CA ALA A 81 -7.52 11.13 5.81
C ALA A 81 -6.63 12.33 5.46
N TYR A 82 -5.64 12.14 4.56
CA TYR A 82 -4.82 13.23 4.07
C TYR A 82 -5.66 14.33 3.40
N PHE A 83 -6.53 13.98 2.47
CA PHE A 83 -7.35 14.97 1.76
C PHE A 83 -8.40 15.61 2.67
N LEU A 84 -9.06 14.84 3.53
CA LEU A 84 -10.03 15.38 4.49
C LEU A 84 -9.35 16.30 5.51
N GLY A 85 -8.22 15.86 6.08
CA GLY A 85 -7.46 16.67 7.03
C GLY A 85 -6.95 17.96 6.41
N ARG A 86 -6.48 17.92 5.15
CA ARG A 86 -6.07 19.10 4.40
C ARG A 86 -7.18 20.15 4.24
N GLU A 87 -8.41 19.69 4.09
CA GLU A 87 -9.59 20.56 4.02
C GLU A 87 -10.17 20.91 5.41
N GLY A 88 -9.46 20.60 6.49
CA GLY A 88 -9.87 20.93 7.85
C GLY A 88 -10.98 20.02 8.42
N VAL A 89 -11.34 18.93 7.77
CA VAL A 89 -12.38 18.04 8.25
C VAL A 89 -11.85 17.15 9.39
N PRO A 90 -12.37 17.26 10.63
CA PRO A 90 -11.98 16.40 11.75
C PRO A 90 -12.12 14.92 11.38
N THR A 91 -11.01 14.20 11.35
CA THR A 91 -10.94 12.83 10.83
C THR A 91 -10.23 11.92 11.80
N THR A 92 -10.81 10.75 12.05
CA THR A 92 -10.21 9.69 12.87
C THR A 92 -10.08 8.40 12.06
N ILE A 93 -8.88 7.84 11.99
CA ILE A 93 -8.64 6.50 11.43
C ILE A 93 -8.73 5.45 12.54
N PHE A 94 -9.52 4.41 12.32
CA PHE A 94 -9.57 3.21 13.16
C PHE A 94 -8.86 2.06 12.44
N GLU A 95 -7.74 1.60 12.98
CA GLU A 95 -6.94 0.51 12.40
C GLU A 95 -6.74 -0.61 13.43
N ARG A 96 -7.08 -1.84 13.04
CA ARG A 96 -6.95 -3.03 13.91
C ARG A 96 -5.49 -3.46 14.14
N GLU A 97 -4.62 -3.16 13.23
CA GLU A 97 -3.19 -3.45 13.35
C GLU A 97 -2.49 -2.38 14.22
N ARG A 98 -1.26 -2.69 14.64
CA ARG A 98 -0.48 -1.79 15.51
C ARG A 98 0.13 -0.58 14.80
N LYS A 99 0.12 -0.57 13.47
CA LYS A 99 0.64 0.52 12.62
C LYS A 99 -0.25 0.70 11.41
N LEU A 100 -0.30 1.91 10.88
CA LEU A 100 -0.90 2.20 9.58
C LEU A 100 -0.06 1.60 8.44
N GLY A 101 -0.64 1.52 7.25
CA GLY A 101 0.04 1.14 6.01
C GLY A 101 -0.62 -0.03 5.27
N GLY A 102 -1.45 -0.85 5.94
CA GLY A 102 -2.20 -1.93 5.29
C GLY A 102 -1.32 -2.92 4.53
N VAL A 103 -1.74 -3.34 3.33
CA VAL A 103 -1.01 -4.31 2.50
C VAL A 103 0.44 -3.90 2.21
N PRO A 104 0.78 -2.66 1.87
CA PRO A 104 2.17 -2.25 1.71
C PRO A 104 3.05 -2.56 2.91
N ARG A 105 2.56 -2.31 4.12
CA ARG A 105 3.32 -2.58 5.35
C ARG A 105 3.34 -4.05 5.75
N TYR A 106 2.22 -4.74 5.65
CA TYR A 106 2.05 -6.06 6.27
C TYR A 106 2.23 -7.23 5.34
N VAL A 107 2.19 -7.01 4.02
CA VAL A 107 2.23 -8.08 3.01
C VAL A 107 3.37 -7.88 2.02
N ILE A 108 3.50 -6.68 1.43
CA ILE A 108 4.53 -6.43 0.42
C ILE A 108 5.92 -6.52 1.07
N PRO A 109 6.86 -7.28 0.47
CA PRO A 109 8.19 -7.47 1.05
C PRO A 109 8.99 -6.17 1.23
N ALA A 110 9.86 -6.13 2.25
CA ALA A 110 10.68 -4.96 2.53
C ALA A 110 11.67 -4.60 1.39
N PHE A 111 12.04 -5.58 0.56
CA PHE A 111 12.87 -5.32 -0.62
C PHE A 111 12.11 -4.60 -1.75
N ARG A 112 10.78 -4.52 -1.67
CA ARG A 112 9.92 -3.76 -2.60
C ARG A 112 9.62 -2.37 -2.09
N ILE A 113 9.33 -2.24 -0.81
CA ILE A 113 9.04 -0.98 -0.14
C ILE A 113 9.46 -1.04 1.31
N SER A 114 10.22 -0.06 1.75
CA SER A 114 10.64 0.06 3.15
C SER A 114 9.51 0.61 4.03
N ASP A 115 9.57 0.29 5.31
CA ASP A 115 8.67 0.88 6.30
C ASP A 115 8.86 2.40 6.41
N GLU A 116 10.10 2.89 6.21
CA GLU A 116 10.41 4.32 6.20
C GLU A 116 9.67 5.08 5.08
N ALA A 117 9.60 4.53 3.88
CA ALA A 117 8.85 5.14 2.78
C ALA A 117 7.36 5.27 3.11
N ILE A 118 6.79 4.24 3.76
CA ILE A 118 5.40 4.26 4.21
C ILE A 118 5.20 5.29 5.33
N ASP A 119 6.12 5.37 6.28
CA ASP A 119 6.05 6.30 7.41
C ASP A 119 6.15 7.77 6.94
N LYS A 120 6.91 8.06 5.88
CA LYS A 120 6.94 9.41 5.28
C LYS A 120 5.59 9.84 4.73
N ASP A 121 4.87 8.96 4.04
CA ASP A 121 3.53 9.27 3.55
C ASP A 121 2.52 9.42 4.70
N ILE A 122 2.63 8.61 5.75
CA ILE A 122 1.80 8.73 6.96
C ILE A 122 2.05 10.07 7.65
N ALA A 123 3.30 10.47 7.80
CA ALA A 123 3.66 11.74 8.44
C ALA A 123 3.11 12.97 7.69
N LEU A 124 2.98 12.91 6.35
CA LEU A 124 2.29 13.97 5.58
C LEU A 124 0.82 14.11 6.01
N MET A 125 0.12 12.99 6.20
CA MET A 125 -1.27 12.98 6.68
C MET A 125 -1.38 13.51 8.12
N GLU A 126 -0.49 13.07 9.01
CA GLU A 126 -0.51 13.44 10.43
C GLU A 126 -0.30 14.95 10.65
N ARG A 127 0.38 15.65 9.71
CA ARG A 127 0.55 17.10 9.74
C ARG A 127 -0.77 17.89 9.71
N TYR A 128 -1.85 17.26 9.27
CA TYR A 128 -3.19 17.86 9.23
C TYR A 128 -4.06 17.50 10.44
N GLY A 129 -3.48 17.00 11.53
CA GLY A 129 -4.19 16.75 12.78
C GLY A 129 -5.15 15.55 12.75
N VAL A 130 -4.95 14.60 11.83
CA VAL A 130 -5.74 13.37 11.78
C VAL A 130 -5.49 12.53 13.04
N GLU A 131 -6.58 12.15 13.73
CA GLU A 131 -6.51 11.25 14.87
C GLU A 131 -6.35 9.78 14.40
N VAL A 132 -5.50 9.01 15.07
CA VAL A 132 -5.27 7.60 14.73
C VAL A 132 -5.50 6.71 15.95
N LYS A 133 -6.39 5.72 15.82
CA LYS A 133 -6.70 4.70 16.83
C LYS A 133 -6.27 3.33 16.33
N LEU A 134 -5.20 2.80 16.94
CA LEU A 134 -4.53 1.58 16.51
C LEU A 134 -4.81 0.39 17.44
N GLY A 135 -4.60 -0.82 16.92
CA GLY A 135 -4.53 -2.06 17.69
C GLY A 135 -5.87 -2.64 18.16
N LYS A 136 -6.98 -2.09 17.69
CA LYS A 136 -8.34 -2.56 17.99
C LYS A 136 -9.23 -2.52 16.75
N PRO A 137 -10.17 -3.46 16.62
CA PRO A 137 -11.22 -3.35 15.61
C PRO A 137 -11.97 -2.02 15.75
N ALA A 138 -12.40 -1.46 14.63
CA ALA A 138 -13.26 -0.28 14.64
C ALA A 138 -14.60 -0.57 15.35
N PRO A 139 -15.20 0.41 16.04
CA PRO A 139 -16.57 0.30 16.54
C PRO A 139 -17.58 0.04 15.42
N SER A 140 -18.76 -0.47 15.76
CA SER A 140 -19.84 -0.62 14.77
C SER A 140 -20.30 0.73 14.22
N VAL A 141 -20.98 0.71 13.07
CA VAL A 141 -21.52 1.93 12.45
C VAL A 141 -22.42 2.69 13.43
N GLU A 142 -23.27 1.98 14.19
CA GLU A 142 -24.16 2.55 15.19
C GLU A 142 -23.38 3.21 16.34
N GLN A 143 -22.32 2.56 16.79
CA GLN A 143 -21.44 3.13 17.83
C GLN A 143 -20.70 4.37 17.32
N LEU A 144 -20.19 4.35 16.09
CA LEU A 144 -19.52 5.51 15.48
C LEU A 144 -20.50 6.70 15.35
N LYS A 145 -21.76 6.45 14.94
CA LYS A 145 -22.81 7.48 14.92
C LYS A 145 -23.06 8.07 16.32
N LYS A 146 -23.17 7.23 17.35
CA LYS A 146 -23.32 7.68 18.74
C LYS A 146 -22.13 8.48 19.26
N MET A 147 -20.92 8.25 18.71
CA MET A 147 -19.70 9.03 19.00
C MET A 147 -19.63 10.36 18.24
N GLY A 148 -20.68 10.72 17.50
CA GLY A 148 -20.82 11.98 16.79
C GLY A 148 -20.12 12.00 15.41
N TYR A 149 -19.75 10.84 14.86
CA TYR A 149 -19.27 10.81 13.47
C TYR A 149 -20.43 10.97 12.51
N THR A 150 -20.34 12.00 11.67
CA THR A 150 -21.36 12.33 10.67
C THR A 150 -21.21 11.50 9.39
N HIS A 151 -19.97 11.08 9.09
CA HIS A 151 -19.65 10.29 7.92
C HIS A 151 -18.72 9.12 8.31
N ILE A 152 -18.90 7.98 7.66
CA ILE A 152 -18.11 6.77 7.90
C ILE A 152 -17.62 6.25 6.56
N LEU A 153 -16.27 6.21 6.39
CA LEU A 153 -15.63 5.67 5.21
C LEU A 153 -15.11 4.26 5.50
N MET A 154 -15.57 3.27 4.74
CA MET A 154 -15.08 1.90 4.83
C MET A 154 -13.88 1.70 3.90
N ALA A 155 -12.69 1.58 4.47
CA ALA A 155 -11.41 1.40 3.76
C ALA A 155 -10.68 0.12 4.19
N THR A 156 -11.46 -0.97 4.42
CA THR A 156 -10.98 -2.22 5.04
C THR A 156 -10.10 -3.07 4.14
N GLY A 157 -10.02 -2.77 2.84
CA GLY A 157 -9.21 -3.51 1.86
C GLY A 157 -9.79 -4.87 1.48
N ALA A 158 -9.07 -5.59 0.62
CA ALA A 158 -9.43 -6.90 0.09
C ALA A 158 -8.45 -7.98 0.60
N TRP A 159 -8.62 -8.39 1.85
CA TRP A 159 -7.71 -9.32 2.53
C TRP A 159 -8.01 -10.80 2.25
N LYS A 160 -9.20 -11.15 1.75
CA LYS A 160 -9.59 -12.54 1.46
C LYS A 160 -9.22 -12.87 0.02
N PRO A 161 -8.16 -13.68 -0.22
CA PRO A 161 -7.86 -14.19 -1.56
C PRO A 161 -8.93 -15.21 -1.99
N GLY A 162 -9.03 -15.44 -3.29
CA GLY A 162 -9.78 -16.59 -3.81
C GLY A 162 -9.19 -17.89 -3.27
N LYS A 163 -10.03 -18.88 -3.01
CA LYS A 163 -9.58 -20.24 -2.66
C LYS A 163 -9.26 -21.01 -3.93
N LEU A 164 -8.15 -21.72 -3.91
CA LEU A 164 -7.85 -22.77 -4.87
C LEU A 164 -8.30 -24.10 -4.25
N ASP A 165 -9.25 -24.76 -4.90
CA ASP A 165 -9.82 -26.01 -4.41
C ASP A 165 -9.01 -27.20 -4.96
N ILE A 166 -7.90 -27.48 -4.28
CA ILE A 166 -7.02 -28.62 -4.52
C ILE A 166 -6.61 -29.23 -3.19
N GLU A 167 -6.38 -30.54 -3.20
CA GLU A 167 -5.89 -31.26 -2.03
C GLU A 167 -4.45 -30.86 -1.67
N GLY A 168 -4.11 -30.94 -0.38
CA GLY A 168 -2.77 -30.72 0.13
C GLY A 168 -2.60 -29.45 0.96
N ASN A 169 -1.35 -29.04 1.18
CA ASN A 169 -0.99 -27.86 1.98
C ASN A 169 -1.10 -26.58 1.16
N VAL A 170 -2.32 -26.14 0.90
CA VAL A 170 -2.61 -24.94 0.12
C VAL A 170 -2.85 -23.74 1.04
N GLN A 171 -2.16 -22.66 0.79
CA GLN A 171 -2.23 -21.44 1.60
C GLN A 171 -2.52 -20.21 0.74
N GLY A 172 -3.34 -19.30 1.25
CA GLY A 172 -3.56 -18.01 0.61
C GLY A 172 -2.29 -17.15 0.67
N VAL A 173 -1.88 -16.60 -0.48
CA VAL A 173 -0.62 -15.85 -0.61
C VAL A 173 -0.55 -14.64 0.32
N ILE A 174 -1.65 -13.93 0.53
CA ILE A 174 -1.69 -12.72 1.40
C ILE A 174 -1.38 -13.09 2.86
N GLU A 175 -2.01 -14.16 3.37
CA GLU A 175 -1.79 -14.63 4.73
C GLU A 175 -0.38 -15.19 4.90
N TRP A 176 0.08 -15.96 3.92
CA TRP A 176 1.43 -16.51 3.91
C TRP A 176 2.48 -15.40 3.93
N MET A 177 2.39 -14.41 3.05
CA MET A 177 3.30 -13.27 2.99
C MET A 177 3.29 -12.45 4.28
N LYS A 178 2.10 -12.19 4.85
CA LYS A 178 1.96 -11.51 6.14
C LYS A 178 2.66 -12.26 7.25
N ARG A 179 2.56 -13.60 7.28
CA ARG A 179 3.25 -14.45 8.25
C ARG A 179 4.75 -14.42 8.05
N MET A 180 5.24 -14.54 6.81
CA MET A 180 6.67 -14.50 6.49
C MET A 180 7.30 -13.15 6.87
N LYS A 181 6.61 -12.05 6.64
CA LYS A 181 7.10 -10.72 6.99
C LYS A 181 7.23 -10.49 8.51
N LYS A 182 6.47 -11.22 9.33
CA LYS A 182 6.56 -11.15 10.81
C LYS A 182 7.72 -11.95 11.40
N GLN A 183 8.30 -12.88 10.67
CA GLN A 183 9.36 -13.75 11.18
C GLN A 183 10.72 -13.05 11.11
N VAL A 184 11.48 -13.08 12.19
CA VAL A 184 12.79 -12.43 12.30
C VAL A 184 13.87 -13.17 11.49
N LYS A 185 13.81 -14.51 11.44
CA LYS A 185 14.71 -15.38 10.66
C LYS A 185 13.93 -16.57 10.11
N PRO A 186 13.08 -16.38 9.12
CA PRO A 186 12.37 -17.49 8.52
C PRO A 186 13.35 -18.37 7.74
N CYS A 187 13.37 -19.64 8.06
CA CYS A 187 14.04 -20.66 7.27
C CYS A 187 12.97 -21.58 6.70
N LEU A 188 12.91 -21.65 5.40
CA LEU A 188 12.04 -22.58 4.67
C LEU A 188 12.91 -23.66 4.02
N SER A 189 12.37 -24.83 3.92
CA SER A 189 13.02 -25.96 3.22
C SER A 189 12.01 -26.60 2.26
N GLY A 190 12.54 -27.35 1.28
CA GLY A 190 11.71 -28.09 0.33
C GLY A 190 11.20 -27.23 -0.83
N ASN A 191 10.16 -27.73 -1.50
CA ASN A 191 9.62 -27.16 -2.72
C ASN A 191 8.34 -26.35 -2.41
N ILE A 192 8.30 -25.11 -2.89
CA ILE A 192 7.12 -24.24 -2.81
C ILE A 192 6.65 -23.95 -4.22
N VAL A 193 5.42 -24.32 -4.52
CA VAL A 193 4.77 -24.00 -5.79
C VAL A 193 3.88 -22.78 -5.61
N VAL A 194 4.15 -21.74 -6.37
CA VAL A 194 3.34 -20.50 -6.39
C VAL A 194 2.43 -20.54 -7.61
N VAL A 195 1.13 -20.66 -7.38
CA VAL A 195 0.13 -20.71 -8.46
C VAL A 195 -0.31 -19.29 -8.81
N GLY A 196 0.06 -18.86 -10.01
CA GLY A 196 -0.22 -17.50 -10.52
C GLY A 196 1.04 -16.83 -11.10
N ALA A 197 0.86 -15.72 -11.81
CA ALA A 197 1.96 -15.03 -12.47
C ALA A 197 1.83 -13.49 -12.43
N GLY A 198 1.11 -12.94 -11.45
CA GLY A 198 1.09 -11.50 -11.17
C GLY A 198 2.24 -11.08 -10.25
N ASN A 199 2.40 -9.78 -10.01
CA ASN A 199 3.44 -9.22 -9.13
C ASN A 199 3.46 -9.89 -7.75
N THR A 200 2.30 -10.19 -7.17
CA THR A 200 2.20 -10.90 -5.89
C THR A 200 2.82 -12.31 -5.93
N ALA A 201 2.66 -13.02 -7.06
CA ALA A 201 3.26 -14.34 -7.23
C ALA A 201 4.79 -14.24 -7.35
N MET A 202 5.29 -13.23 -8.08
CA MET A 202 6.73 -12.95 -8.18
C MET A 202 7.32 -12.62 -6.80
N ASP A 203 6.65 -11.78 -6.02
CA ASP A 203 7.06 -11.44 -4.66
C ASP A 203 7.09 -12.68 -3.75
N ALA A 204 6.06 -13.52 -3.81
CA ALA A 204 5.99 -14.75 -3.01
C ALA A 204 7.11 -15.73 -3.37
N ALA A 205 7.39 -15.93 -4.66
CA ALA A 205 8.48 -16.79 -5.12
C ALA A 205 9.85 -16.28 -4.67
N ARG A 206 10.08 -14.97 -4.77
CA ARG A 206 11.33 -14.35 -4.28
C ARG A 206 11.49 -14.46 -2.78
N VAL A 207 10.40 -14.26 -2.01
CA VAL A 207 10.42 -14.46 -0.55
C VAL A 207 10.76 -15.93 -0.24
N ALA A 208 10.09 -16.89 -0.85
CA ALA A 208 10.36 -18.32 -0.64
C ALA A 208 11.82 -18.67 -0.93
N LYS A 209 12.37 -18.20 -2.06
CA LYS A 209 13.76 -18.43 -2.44
C LYS A 209 14.75 -17.80 -1.45
N ARG A 210 14.53 -16.55 -1.03
CA ARG A 210 15.38 -15.87 -0.05
C ARG A 210 15.37 -16.52 1.33
N MET A 211 14.30 -17.26 1.64
CA MET A 211 14.16 -18.03 2.88
C MET A 211 14.72 -19.45 2.80
N GLY A 212 15.28 -19.86 1.66
CA GLY A 212 15.96 -21.16 1.49
C GLY A 212 15.15 -22.24 0.78
N ALA A 213 13.91 -21.98 0.38
CA ALA A 213 13.09 -22.95 -0.36
C ALA A 213 13.39 -22.94 -1.86
N HIS A 214 13.11 -24.05 -2.53
CA HIS A 214 13.00 -24.10 -3.99
C HIS A 214 11.63 -23.56 -4.40
N ALA A 215 11.61 -22.43 -5.09
CA ALA A 215 10.37 -21.78 -5.53
C ALA A 215 10.10 -22.05 -7.01
N THR A 216 8.92 -22.58 -7.32
CA THR A 216 8.45 -22.82 -8.69
C THR A 216 7.18 -22.01 -8.93
N ILE A 217 7.13 -21.26 -10.03
CA ILE A 217 5.92 -20.54 -10.44
C ILE A 217 5.15 -21.42 -11.42
N LEU A 218 3.89 -21.70 -11.09
CA LEU A 218 2.97 -22.43 -11.95
C LEU A 218 1.95 -21.46 -12.53
N TYR A 219 1.92 -21.36 -13.85
CA TYR A 219 0.99 -20.50 -14.56
C TYR A 219 0.32 -21.22 -15.73
N ARG A 220 -1.00 -21.02 -15.89
CA ARG A 220 -1.82 -21.72 -16.90
C ARG A 220 -1.59 -21.28 -18.35
N ARG A 221 -0.83 -20.18 -18.56
CA ARG A 221 -0.51 -19.66 -19.89
C ARG A 221 1.00 -19.54 -20.05
N THR A 222 1.46 -19.12 -21.23
CA THR A 222 2.89 -18.90 -21.49
C THR A 222 3.42 -17.61 -20.85
N LYS A 223 4.73 -17.48 -20.75
CA LYS A 223 5.43 -16.30 -20.18
C LYS A 223 4.92 -14.99 -20.79
N LYS A 224 4.62 -14.94 -22.11
CA LYS A 224 4.11 -13.77 -22.83
C LYS A 224 2.81 -13.20 -22.24
N PHE A 225 1.99 -14.03 -21.59
CA PHE A 225 0.70 -13.64 -21.02
C PHE A 225 0.73 -13.46 -19.50
N MET A 226 1.92 -13.46 -18.88
CA MET A 226 2.05 -13.19 -17.46
C MET A 226 1.67 -11.74 -17.15
N PRO A 227 0.77 -11.49 -16.17
CA PRO A 227 0.34 -10.14 -15.85
C PRO A 227 1.31 -9.38 -14.94
N ALA A 228 2.42 -10.00 -14.53
CA ALA A 228 3.47 -9.32 -13.79
C ALA A 228 4.16 -8.28 -14.69
N ASP A 229 4.67 -7.21 -14.08
CA ASP A 229 5.46 -6.22 -14.77
C ASP A 229 6.74 -6.86 -15.35
N GLU A 230 7.20 -6.40 -16.50
CA GLU A 230 8.34 -6.99 -17.21
C GLU A 230 9.61 -7.06 -16.34
N HIS A 231 9.86 -6.02 -15.54
CA HIS A 231 10.96 -6.00 -14.57
C HIS A 231 10.84 -7.08 -13.48
N GLU A 232 9.65 -7.62 -13.26
CA GLU A 232 9.41 -8.68 -12.28
C GLU A 232 9.63 -10.08 -12.86
N LEU A 233 9.72 -10.20 -14.19
CA LEU A 233 9.93 -11.45 -14.91
C LEU A 233 11.42 -11.76 -15.18
N GLN A 234 12.31 -10.84 -14.84
CA GLN A 234 13.77 -10.97 -14.88
C GLN A 234 14.27 -11.54 -13.54
#